data_56639525d96587c050cfb844f6efac2b
#
_entry.id   56639525d96587c050cfb844f6efac2b
#
_cell.length_a   1.000
_cell.length_b   1.000
_cell.length_c   1.000
_cell.angle_alpha   90.00
_cell.angle_beta   90.00
_cell.angle_gamma   90.00
#
_symmetry.space_group_name_H-M   'P 1'
#
loop_
_entity.id
_entity.type
_entity.pdbx_description
1 polymer ?
#
loop_
_entity_poly.entity_id
_entity_poly.type
_entity_poly.pdbx_seq_one_letter_code
_entity_poly.pdbx_strand_id
1 'polypeptide(L)'
;MKQKNIKGLISEYFIFLIFIALVVVLTCLKPSFIAPTNLVNILKQASINGILAFGMMFVIIAGGFDMSVGSTVAFTGILAALLGKGDLPLIVPLVVAMLAGLAVGMVNGIGVAIGDLPPFIMTLGSMTAVRGLALLTSNGKPITGISNEYKAVAASSIAGIPMLSVFLVIVIIICAFVLSKTVYGRRVYACGGNLQAARVSGINTTAIRISTFAIAGLLAGLCGFLMTSRVTIGQPTAAESYEMDAITAHASELAELAVEEDEILRTCGPLTAEDRVFLARHPERPHID
;
A
#
# COMPACT_ATOMS: atom_id res chain seq x y z
N MET A 1 22.58 29.33 17.09
CA MET A 1 21.50 28.48 17.70
C MET A 1 20.22 29.29 17.67
N LYS A 2 19.31 29.01 16.68
CA LYS A 2 17.97 29.64 16.64
C LYS A 2 17.18 29.14 17.84
N GLN A 3 16.74 30.05 18.72
CA GLN A 3 15.73 29.73 19.74
C GLN A 3 14.47 29.21 19.03
N LYS A 4 14.24 27.87 19.06
CA LYS A 4 12.97 27.32 18.64
C LYS A 4 11.89 27.86 19.57
N ASN A 5 11.06 28.76 19.08
CA ASN A 5 9.91 29.30 19.80
C ASN A 5 9.02 28.13 20.22
N ILE A 6 8.57 28.12 21.50
CA ILE A 6 7.66 27.08 22.05
C ILE A 6 6.45 26.87 21.15
N LYS A 7 5.95 27.93 20.50
CA LYS A 7 4.87 27.84 19.51
C LYS A 7 5.23 27.01 18.28
N GLY A 8 6.48 27.08 17.79
CA GLY A 8 6.96 26.26 16.68
C GLY A 8 7.10 24.79 17.05
N LEU A 9 7.59 24.49 18.26
CA LEU A 9 7.65 23.13 18.80
C LEU A 9 6.25 22.52 18.97
N ILE A 10 5.30 23.28 19.52
CA ILE A 10 3.91 22.82 19.67
C ILE A 10 3.29 22.53 18.31
N SER A 11 3.51 23.36 17.28
CA SER A 11 3.00 23.13 15.93
C SER A 11 3.59 21.88 15.29
N GLU A 12 4.90 21.65 15.48
CA GLU A 12 5.61 20.48 14.92
C GLU A 12 5.16 19.15 15.57
N TYR A 13 4.87 19.17 16.88
CA TYR A 13 4.48 17.97 17.63
C TYR A 13 2.98 17.89 17.97
N PHE A 14 2.16 18.77 17.40
CA PHE A 14 0.73 18.88 17.74
C PHE A 14 -0.04 17.57 17.54
N ILE A 15 0.24 16.86 16.44
CA ILE A 15 -0.39 15.56 16.13
C ILE A 15 -0.02 14.51 17.19
N PHE A 16 1.26 14.47 17.60
CA PHE A 16 1.72 13.56 18.65
C PHE A 16 1.09 13.86 20.01
N LEU A 17 0.93 15.15 20.33
CA LEU A 17 0.27 15.58 21.57
C LEU A 17 -1.20 15.17 21.59
N ILE A 18 -1.92 15.36 20.48
CA ILE A 18 -3.31 14.88 20.35
C ILE A 18 -3.38 13.37 20.47
N PHE A 19 -2.48 12.64 19.81
CA PHE A 19 -2.44 11.18 19.89
C PHE A 19 -2.22 10.69 21.33
N ILE A 20 -1.22 11.26 22.03
CA ILE A 20 -0.94 10.91 23.43
C ILE A 20 -2.14 11.25 24.33
N ALA A 21 -2.74 12.45 24.15
CA ALA A 21 -3.93 12.84 24.93
C ALA A 21 -5.10 11.86 24.69
N LEU A 22 -5.32 11.44 23.45
CA LEU A 22 -6.36 10.47 23.09
C LEU A 22 -6.09 9.11 23.74
N VAL A 23 -4.85 8.62 23.70
CA VAL A 23 -4.44 7.36 24.37
C VAL A 23 -4.69 7.44 25.89
N VAL A 24 -4.31 8.55 26.51
CA VAL A 24 -4.52 8.76 27.96
C VAL A 24 -6.02 8.78 28.28
N VAL A 25 -6.84 9.53 27.55
CA VAL A 25 -8.28 9.60 27.75
C VAL A 25 -8.93 8.21 27.59
N LEU A 26 -8.60 7.49 26.51
CA LEU A 26 -9.14 6.13 26.28
C LEU A 26 -8.73 5.17 27.37
N THR A 27 -7.50 5.27 27.88
CA THR A 27 -7.01 4.44 28.97
C THR A 27 -7.73 4.73 30.28
N CYS A 28 -7.98 6.00 30.59
CA CYS A 28 -8.75 6.41 31.78
C CYS A 28 -10.21 5.95 31.69
N LEU A 29 -10.82 6.01 30.50
CA LEU A 29 -12.20 5.56 30.28
C LEU A 29 -12.34 4.03 30.28
N LYS A 30 -11.35 3.32 29.72
CA LYS A 30 -11.32 1.85 29.65
C LYS A 30 -9.89 1.33 29.86
N PRO A 31 -9.53 0.89 31.07
CA PRO A 31 -8.20 0.34 31.37
C PRO A 31 -7.83 -0.88 30.50
N SER A 32 -8.83 -1.61 29.96
CA SER A 32 -8.61 -2.69 29.00
C SER A 32 -8.00 -2.23 27.67
N PHE A 33 -7.96 -0.92 27.40
CA PHE A 33 -7.34 -0.37 26.19
C PHE A 33 -5.83 -0.67 26.13
N ILE A 34 -5.11 -0.62 27.26
CA ILE A 34 -3.68 -0.96 27.34
C ILE A 34 -3.46 -2.46 27.63
N ALA A 35 -4.52 -3.25 27.81
CA ALA A 35 -4.34 -4.67 28.09
C ALA A 35 -3.46 -5.35 27.01
N PRO A 36 -2.54 -6.27 27.39
CA PRO A 36 -1.66 -6.94 26.43
C PRO A 36 -2.40 -7.61 25.27
N THR A 37 -3.58 -8.16 25.53
CA THR A 37 -4.44 -8.76 24.51
C THR A 37 -4.91 -7.76 23.46
N ASN A 38 -5.26 -6.54 23.89
CA ASN A 38 -5.67 -5.46 22.96
C ASN A 38 -4.46 -4.94 22.16
N LEU A 39 -3.30 -4.77 22.80
CA LEU A 39 -2.08 -4.35 22.10
C LEU A 39 -1.65 -5.36 21.03
N VAL A 40 -1.76 -6.66 21.34
CA VAL A 40 -1.53 -7.72 20.34
C VAL A 40 -2.51 -7.65 19.18
N ASN A 41 -3.79 -7.35 19.44
CA ASN A 41 -4.79 -7.19 18.39
C ASN A 41 -4.53 -5.96 17.50
N ILE A 42 -4.11 -4.84 18.09
CA ILE A 42 -3.68 -3.64 17.36
C ILE A 42 -2.47 -3.98 16.50
N LEU A 43 -1.46 -4.67 17.04
CA LEU A 43 -0.28 -5.08 16.28
C LEU A 43 -0.63 -6.00 15.12
N LYS A 44 -1.55 -6.96 15.30
CA LYS A 44 -2.04 -7.83 14.23
C LYS A 44 -2.73 -7.03 13.13
N GLN A 45 -3.53 -6.02 13.47
CA GLN A 45 -4.18 -5.16 12.48
C GLN A 45 -3.19 -4.28 11.75
N ALA A 46 -2.30 -3.62 12.47
CA ALA A 46 -1.24 -2.81 11.91
C ALA A 46 -0.32 -3.63 10.96
N SER A 47 -0.12 -4.92 11.27
CA SER A 47 0.67 -5.81 10.40
C SER A 47 0.03 -6.00 9.04
N ILE A 48 -1.29 -6.18 8.96
CA ILE A 48 -1.99 -6.33 7.67
C ILE A 48 -1.94 -5.01 6.88
N ASN A 49 -2.25 -3.89 7.53
CA ASN A 49 -2.20 -2.57 6.89
C ASN A 49 -0.77 -2.23 6.43
N GLY A 50 0.24 -2.60 7.23
CA GLY A 50 1.65 -2.42 6.88
C GLY A 50 2.06 -3.21 5.64
N ILE A 51 1.66 -4.48 5.50
CA ILE A 51 1.94 -5.27 4.29
C ILE A 51 1.32 -4.61 3.06
N LEU A 52 0.08 -4.13 3.18
CA LEU A 52 -0.61 -3.45 2.09
C LEU A 52 0.08 -2.13 1.72
N ALA A 53 0.49 -1.35 2.72
CA ALA A 53 1.24 -0.11 2.53
C ALA A 53 2.55 -0.35 1.78
N PHE A 54 3.32 -1.39 2.13
CA PHE A 54 4.53 -1.75 1.39
C PHE A 54 4.26 -2.15 -0.06
N GLY A 55 3.11 -2.76 -0.36
CA GLY A 55 2.67 -3.00 -1.73
C GLY A 55 2.39 -1.69 -2.48
N MET A 56 1.65 -0.78 -1.84
CA MET A 56 1.30 0.52 -2.40
C MET A 56 2.53 1.40 -2.62
N MET A 57 3.54 1.30 -1.75
CA MET A 57 4.79 2.05 -1.86
C MET A 57 5.45 1.90 -3.23
N PHE A 58 5.48 0.70 -3.82
CA PHE A 58 6.03 0.49 -5.17
C PHE A 58 5.27 1.28 -6.24
N VAL A 59 3.95 1.34 -6.12
CA VAL A 59 3.09 2.06 -7.06
C VAL A 59 3.27 3.57 -6.90
N ILE A 60 3.33 4.06 -5.66
CA ILE A 60 3.51 5.49 -5.35
C ILE A 60 4.89 5.98 -5.82
N ILE A 61 5.97 5.25 -5.51
CA ILE A 61 7.32 5.59 -5.98
C ILE A 61 7.40 5.62 -7.51
N ALA A 62 6.65 4.77 -8.21
CA ALA A 62 6.57 4.79 -9.67
C ALA A 62 5.65 5.87 -10.24
N GLY A 63 5.12 6.77 -9.42
CA GLY A 63 4.23 7.88 -9.81
C GLY A 63 2.79 7.47 -10.07
N GLY A 64 2.29 6.38 -9.43
CA GLY A 64 0.93 5.88 -9.57
C GLY A 64 0.16 5.82 -8.25
N PHE A 65 -1.14 5.52 -8.37
CA PHE A 65 -2.02 5.20 -7.24
C PHE A 65 -2.85 3.97 -7.58
N ASP A 66 -3.13 3.11 -6.59
CA ASP A 66 -4.01 1.96 -6.76
C ASP A 66 -5.15 1.98 -5.74
N MET A 67 -6.32 2.44 -6.18
CA MET A 67 -7.55 2.47 -5.37
C MET A 67 -8.18 1.09 -5.22
N SER A 68 -7.75 0.09 -5.99
CA SER A 68 -8.37 -1.23 -6.01
C SER A 68 -7.84 -2.19 -4.93
N VAL A 69 -6.79 -1.81 -4.20
CA VAL A 69 -6.12 -2.72 -3.24
C VAL A 69 -7.08 -3.25 -2.17
N GLY A 70 -7.99 -2.41 -1.63
CA GLY A 70 -8.98 -2.83 -0.63
C GLY A 70 -9.97 -3.86 -1.20
N SER A 71 -10.49 -3.64 -2.41
CA SER A 71 -11.38 -4.60 -3.09
C SER A 71 -10.63 -5.89 -3.48
N THR A 72 -9.35 -5.79 -3.82
CA THR A 72 -8.48 -6.93 -4.10
C THR A 72 -8.29 -7.78 -2.85
N VAL A 73 -8.05 -7.17 -1.68
CA VAL A 73 -7.98 -7.87 -0.38
C VAL A 73 -9.28 -8.64 -0.10
N ALA A 74 -10.44 -8.00 -0.33
CA ALA A 74 -11.73 -8.66 -0.11
C ALA A 74 -11.93 -9.86 -1.06
N PHE A 75 -11.69 -9.68 -2.35
CA PHE A 75 -11.86 -10.72 -3.35
C PHE A 75 -10.94 -11.92 -3.10
N THR A 76 -9.66 -11.66 -2.85
CA THR A 76 -8.67 -12.71 -2.57
C THR A 76 -8.95 -13.40 -1.22
N GLY A 77 -9.45 -12.67 -0.23
CA GLY A 77 -9.92 -13.20 1.04
C GLY A 77 -11.12 -14.14 0.87
N ILE A 78 -12.08 -13.83 -0.02
CA ILE A 78 -13.19 -14.71 -0.36
C ILE A 78 -12.68 -16.01 -1.02
N LEU A 79 -11.77 -15.92 -2.00
CA LEU A 79 -11.17 -17.08 -2.64
C LEU A 79 -10.43 -17.96 -1.61
N ALA A 80 -9.63 -17.34 -0.76
CA ALA A 80 -8.93 -18.03 0.32
C ALA A 80 -9.90 -18.72 1.30
N ALA A 81 -11.02 -18.05 1.65
CA ALA A 81 -12.04 -18.63 2.53
C ALA A 81 -12.73 -19.82 1.91
N LEU A 82 -13.08 -19.75 0.62
CA LEU A 82 -13.73 -20.86 -0.10
C LEU A 82 -12.84 -22.11 -0.14
N LEU A 83 -11.55 -21.93 -0.45
CA LEU A 83 -10.58 -23.02 -0.49
C LEU A 83 -10.18 -23.51 0.91
N GLY A 84 -10.20 -22.61 1.89
CA GLY A 84 -9.85 -22.92 3.26
C GLY A 84 -10.93 -23.61 4.09
N LYS A 85 -12.10 -23.95 3.51
CA LYS A 85 -13.15 -24.76 4.15
C LYS A 85 -12.88 -26.26 4.12
N GLY A 86 -12.11 -26.73 3.14
CA GLY A 86 -11.83 -28.14 2.93
C GLY A 86 -10.51 -28.57 3.56
N ASP A 87 -10.13 -29.82 3.27
CA ASP A 87 -8.90 -30.46 3.75
C ASP A 87 -7.68 -30.13 2.87
N LEU A 88 -7.74 -29.03 2.09
CA LEU A 88 -6.63 -28.62 1.25
C LEU A 88 -5.49 -28.08 2.11
N PRO A 89 -4.21 -28.39 1.76
CA PRO A 89 -3.06 -27.78 2.42
C PRO A 89 -3.13 -26.27 2.39
N LEU A 90 -2.77 -25.58 3.47
CA LEU A 90 -2.86 -24.12 3.61
C LEU A 90 -2.09 -23.33 2.53
N ILE A 91 -1.11 -23.98 1.91
CA ILE A 91 -0.37 -23.38 0.78
C ILE A 91 -1.29 -23.11 -0.43
N VAL A 92 -2.33 -23.90 -0.63
CA VAL A 92 -3.25 -23.76 -1.78
C VAL A 92 -4.07 -22.46 -1.68
N PRO A 93 -4.84 -22.20 -0.59
CA PRO A 93 -5.57 -20.95 -0.45
C PRO A 93 -4.62 -19.73 -0.41
N LEU A 94 -3.41 -19.85 0.14
CA LEU A 94 -2.40 -18.79 0.12
C LEU A 94 -1.96 -18.46 -1.30
N VAL A 95 -1.52 -19.45 -2.07
CA VAL A 95 -1.02 -19.26 -3.43
C VAL A 95 -2.11 -18.74 -4.35
N VAL A 96 -3.32 -19.29 -4.25
CA VAL A 96 -4.47 -18.82 -5.07
C VAL A 96 -4.83 -17.38 -4.75
N ALA A 97 -4.83 -16.98 -3.47
CA ALA A 97 -5.08 -15.59 -3.09
C ALA A 97 -3.99 -14.65 -3.65
N MET A 98 -2.72 -15.03 -3.54
CA MET A 98 -1.61 -14.24 -4.07
C MET A 98 -1.64 -14.13 -5.60
N LEU A 99 -1.93 -15.22 -6.31
CA LEU A 99 -2.03 -15.22 -7.78
C LEU A 99 -3.25 -14.44 -8.27
N ALA A 100 -4.37 -14.52 -7.58
CA ALA A 100 -5.55 -13.72 -7.91
C ALA A 100 -5.29 -12.22 -7.71
N GLY A 101 -4.63 -11.85 -6.60
CA GLY A 101 -4.20 -10.47 -6.37
C GLY A 101 -3.20 -9.98 -7.42
N LEU A 102 -2.19 -10.81 -7.75
CA LEU A 102 -1.23 -10.55 -8.83
C LEU A 102 -1.95 -10.28 -10.16
N ALA A 103 -2.94 -11.10 -10.52
CA ALA A 103 -3.71 -10.96 -11.76
C ALA A 103 -4.46 -9.61 -11.80
N VAL A 104 -5.12 -9.21 -10.71
CA VAL A 104 -5.77 -7.89 -10.60
C VAL A 104 -4.75 -6.76 -10.77
N GLY A 105 -3.62 -6.84 -10.06
CA GLY A 105 -2.55 -5.84 -10.19
C GLY A 105 -1.97 -5.79 -11.60
N MET A 106 -1.77 -6.93 -12.26
CA MET A 106 -1.33 -6.96 -13.66
C MET A 106 -2.34 -6.28 -14.61
N VAL A 107 -3.63 -6.53 -14.44
CA VAL A 107 -4.68 -5.88 -15.25
C VAL A 107 -4.64 -4.37 -15.06
N ASN A 108 -4.50 -3.89 -13.82
CA ASN A 108 -4.34 -2.46 -13.53
C ASN A 108 -3.08 -1.89 -14.18
N GLY A 109 -1.96 -2.57 -14.00
CA GLY A 109 -0.68 -2.15 -14.57
C GLY A 109 -0.70 -2.11 -16.11
N ILE A 110 -1.36 -3.06 -16.77
CA ILE A 110 -1.54 -3.08 -18.23
C ILE A 110 -2.40 -1.90 -18.68
N GLY A 111 -3.54 -1.67 -18.04
CA GLY A 111 -4.42 -0.54 -18.35
C GLY A 111 -3.72 0.82 -18.20
N VAL A 112 -2.88 0.96 -17.16
CA VAL A 112 -2.12 2.19 -16.90
C VAL A 112 -0.92 2.34 -17.82
N ALA A 113 -0.16 1.28 -18.11
CA ALA A 113 1.12 1.38 -18.81
C ALA A 113 1.01 1.19 -20.33
N ILE A 114 0.02 0.43 -20.80
CA ILE A 114 -0.21 0.15 -22.22
C ILE A 114 -1.46 0.89 -22.70
N GLY A 115 -2.54 0.89 -21.89
CA GLY A 115 -3.78 1.60 -22.22
C GLY A 115 -3.68 3.12 -22.03
N ASP A 116 -2.55 3.61 -21.47
CA ASP A 116 -2.28 5.02 -21.18
C ASP A 116 -3.38 5.70 -20.35
N LEU A 117 -4.07 4.89 -19.52
CA LEU A 117 -5.12 5.38 -18.63
C LEU A 117 -4.50 6.02 -17.40
N PRO A 118 -5.04 7.15 -16.92
CA PRO A 118 -4.65 7.69 -15.62
C PRO A 118 -4.79 6.63 -14.51
N PRO A 119 -3.77 6.41 -13.66
CA PRO A 119 -3.78 5.37 -12.64
C PRO A 119 -5.03 5.39 -11.76
N PHE A 120 -5.44 6.59 -11.33
CA PHE A 120 -6.62 6.78 -10.49
C PHE A 120 -7.92 6.29 -11.18
N ILE A 121 -8.12 6.63 -12.46
CA ILE A 121 -9.32 6.25 -13.22
C ILE A 121 -9.36 4.73 -13.43
N MET A 122 -8.23 4.15 -13.87
CA MET A 122 -8.12 2.70 -14.08
C MET A 122 -8.41 1.93 -12.80
N THR A 123 -7.77 2.31 -11.70
CA THR A 123 -7.90 1.57 -10.44
C THR A 123 -9.23 1.79 -9.73
N LEU A 124 -9.88 2.96 -9.92
CA LEU A 124 -11.23 3.20 -9.43
C LEU A 124 -12.26 2.30 -10.14
N GLY A 125 -12.15 2.16 -11.48
CA GLY A 125 -12.95 1.21 -12.25
C GLY A 125 -12.70 -0.24 -11.82
N SER A 126 -11.44 -0.61 -11.65
CA SER A 126 -11.04 -1.93 -11.15
C SER A 126 -11.55 -2.19 -9.73
N MET A 127 -11.52 -1.20 -8.84
CA MET A 127 -12.05 -1.29 -7.47
C MET A 127 -13.52 -1.74 -7.47
N THR A 128 -14.35 -1.11 -8.29
CA THR A 128 -15.78 -1.46 -8.38
C THR A 128 -15.99 -2.82 -9.02
N ALA A 129 -15.24 -3.15 -10.08
CA ALA A 129 -15.32 -4.43 -10.76
C ALA A 129 -14.88 -5.59 -9.84
N VAL A 130 -13.75 -5.46 -9.14
CA VAL A 130 -13.22 -6.49 -8.23
C VAL A 130 -14.12 -6.64 -7.00
N ARG A 131 -14.69 -5.53 -6.47
CA ARG A 131 -15.70 -5.60 -5.41
C ARG A 131 -16.94 -6.36 -5.87
N GLY A 132 -17.39 -6.12 -7.10
CA GLY A 132 -18.48 -6.89 -7.73
C GLY A 132 -18.15 -8.39 -7.83
N LEU A 133 -16.91 -8.74 -8.22
CA LEU A 133 -16.46 -10.14 -8.24
C LEU A 133 -16.47 -10.77 -6.85
N ALA A 134 -16.03 -10.05 -5.81
CA ALA A 134 -16.08 -10.52 -4.43
C ALA A 134 -17.53 -10.84 -3.99
N LEU A 135 -18.47 -9.94 -4.31
CA LEU A 135 -19.89 -10.11 -4.01
C LEU A 135 -20.51 -11.27 -4.80
N LEU A 136 -20.23 -11.39 -6.10
CA LEU A 136 -20.72 -12.48 -6.95
C LEU A 136 -20.20 -13.84 -6.46
N THR A 137 -18.89 -13.94 -6.19
CA THR A 137 -18.25 -15.18 -5.75
C THR A 137 -18.76 -15.66 -4.39
N SER A 138 -19.14 -14.73 -3.50
CA SER A 138 -19.68 -15.02 -2.17
C SER A 138 -21.21 -15.08 -2.12
N ASN A 139 -21.91 -14.82 -3.24
CA ASN A 139 -23.36 -14.60 -3.27
C ASN A 139 -23.82 -13.52 -2.29
N GLY A 140 -22.99 -12.46 -2.12
CA GLY A 140 -23.25 -11.36 -1.19
C GLY A 140 -23.21 -11.73 0.29
N LYS A 141 -22.78 -12.93 0.67
CA LYS A 141 -22.77 -13.43 2.04
C LYS A 141 -21.34 -13.70 2.52
N PRO A 142 -21.08 -13.50 3.83
CA PRO A 142 -19.80 -13.90 4.40
C PRO A 142 -19.57 -15.41 4.27
N ILE A 143 -18.35 -15.79 3.91
CA ILE A 143 -17.91 -17.18 3.83
C ILE A 143 -17.41 -17.62 5.19
N THR A 144 -18.17 -18.49 5.86
CA THR A 144 -17.85 -19.04 7.18
C THR A 144 -17.40 -20.50 7.09
N GLY A 145 -16.88 -21.04 8.20
CA GLY A 145 -16.53 -22.47 8.29
C GLY A 145 -15.14 -22.78 7.74
N ILE A 146 -14.20 -21.84 7.78
CA ILE A 146 -12.79 -22.11 7.44
C ILE A 146 -12.17 -23.09 8.45
N SER A 147 -11.20 -23.89 8.01
CA SER A 147 -10.53 -24.90 8.81
C SER A 147 -9.84 -24.33 10.05
N ASN A 148 -9.66 -25.16 11.09
CA ASN A 148 -8.96 -24.73 12.28
C ASN A 148 -7.47 -24.43 12.03
N GLU A 149 -6.86 -25.15 11.11
CA GLU A 149 -5.49 -24.88 10.67
C GLU A 149 -5.35 -23.49 10.05
N TYR A 150 -6.33 -23.08 9.25
CA TYR A 150 -6.34 -21.75 8.64
C TYR A 150 -6.51 -20.65 9.70
N LYS A 151 -7.42 -20.83 10.67
CA LYS A 151 -7.58 -19.91 11.81
C LYS A 151 -6.30 -19.82 12.65
N ALA A 152 -5.57 -20.94 12.79
CA ALA A 152 -4.33 -20.99 13.55
C ALA A 152 -3.23 -20.10 12.99
N VAL A 153 -3.22 -19.79 11.68
CA VAL A 153 -2.22 -18.88 11.07
C VAL A 153 -2.21 -17.52 11.79
N ALA A 154 -3.37 -16.89 11.98
CA ALA A 154 -3.46 -15.61 12.67
C ALA A 154 -3.47 -15.72 14.22
N ALA A 155 -3.85 -16.89 14.74
CA ALA A 155 -3.88 -17.13 16.19
C ALA A 155 -2.49 -17.44 16.74
N SER A 156 -1.61 -18.05 15.94
CA SER A 156 -0.28 -18.49 16.38
C SER A 156 0.68 -17.32 16.64
N SER A 157 1.69 -17.62 17.46
CA SER A 157 2.79 -16.71 17.77
C SER A 157 4.10 -17.48 17.78
N ILE A 158 5.19 -16.84 17.38
CA ILE A 158 6.57 -17.35 17.44
C ILE A 158 7.30 -16.50 18.48
N ALA A 159 7.80 -17.13 19.53
CA ALA A 159 8.50 -16.44 20.63
C ALA A 159 7.70 -15.25 21.22
N GLY A 160 6.36 -15.37 21.30
CA GLY A 160 5.49 -14.30 21.79
C GLY A 160 5.12 -13.22 20.75
N ILE A 161 5.71 -13.25 19.55
CA ILE A 161 5.40 -12.32 18.47
C ILE A 161 4.26 -12.92 17.61
N PRO A 162 3.16 -12.18 17.33
CA PRO A 162 2.09 -12.65 16.50
C PRO A 162 2.59 -13.03 15.09
N MET A 163 2.11 -14.14 14.55
CA MET A 163 2.53 -14.63 13.23
C MET A 163 2.32 -13.59 12.10
N LEU A 164 1.26 -12.77 12.19
CA LEU A 164 1.01 -11.69 11.24
C LEU A 164 2.14 -10.66 11.21
N SER A 165 2.71 -10.35 12.39
CA SER A 165 3.85 -9.42 12.49
C SER A 165 5.12 -10.03 11.92
N VAL A 166 5.29 -11.35 12.00
CA VAL A 166 6.40 -12.06 11.34
C VAL A 166 6.28 -11.91 9.81
N PHE A 167 5.08 -12.10 9.25
CA PHE A 167 4.84 -11.85 7.82
C PHE A 167 5.16 -10.42 7.43
N LEU A 168 4.74 -9.42 8.23
CA LEU A 168 5.09 -8.02 7.99
C LEU A 168 6.60 -7.82 7.94
N VAL A 169 7.35 -8.31 8.93
CA VAL A 169 8.82 -8.17 8.98
C VAL A 169 9.48 -8.79 7.76
N ILE A 170 9.03 -9.98 7.33
CA ILE A 170 9.54 -10.63 6.12
C ILE A 170 9.28 -9.74 4.89
N VAL A 171 8.06 -9.20 4.75
CA VAL A 171 7.71 -8.30 3.64
C VAL A 171 8.55 -7.02 3.67
N ILE A 172 8.75 -6.41 4.85
CA ILE A 172 9.63 -5.23 5.02
C ILE A 172 11.03 -5.53 4.51
N ILE A 173 11.63 -6.63 4.97
CA ILE A 173 13.01 -7.00 4.58
C ILE A 173 13.11 -7.21 3.07
N ILE A 174 12.16 -7.93 2.46
CA ILE A 174 12.15 -8.19 1.02
C ILE A 174 11.96 -6.87 0.24
N CYS A 175 10.96 -6.07 0.58
CA CYS A 175 10.66 -4.82 -0.11
C CYS A 175 11.82 -3.80 0.04
N ALA A 176 12.36 -3.64 1.24
CA ALA A 176 13.51 -2.77 1.49
C ALA A 176 14.74 -3.22 0.70
N PHE A 177 15.03 -4.53 0.65
CA PHE A 177 16.12 -5.07 -0.14
C PHE A 177 15.90 -4.81 -1.64
N VAL A 178 14.70 -5.10 -2.16
CA VAL A 178 14.36 -4.91 -3.58
C VAL A 178 14.50 -3.43 -3.97
N LEU A 179 13.98 -2.50 -3.18
CA LEU A 179 14.03 -1.07 -3.50
C LEU A 179 15.43 -0.48 -3.33
N SER A 180 16.14 -0.82 -2.24
CA SER A 180 17.41 -0.15 -1.91
C SER A 180 18.64 -0.80 -2.56
N LYS A 181 18.62 -2.11 -2.82
CA LYS A 181 19.83 -2.87 -3.23
C LYS A 181 19.78 -3.40 -4.66
N THR A 182 18.61 -3.38 -5.34
CA THR A 182 18.51 -3.97 -6.69
C THR A 182 18.50 -2.93 -7.81
N VAL A 183 18.82 -3.39 -9.02
CA VAL A 183 18.66 -2.58 -10.25
C VAL A 183 17.19 -2.25 -10.51
N TYR A 184 16.30 -3.16 -10.13
CA TYR A 184 14.85 -2.96 -10.25
C TYR A 184 14.39 -1.76 -9.42
N GLY A 185 14.79 -1.66 -8.14
CA GLY A 185 14.45 -0.53 -7.30
C GLY A 185 14.89 0.81 -7.90
N ARG A 186 16.14 0.89 -8.37
CA ARG A 186 16.64 2.10 -9.05
C ARG A 186 15.81 2.50 -10.28
N ARG A 187 15.32 1.50 -11.05
CA ARG A 187 14.44 1.76 -12.20
C ARG A 187 13.05 2.23 -11.78
N VAL A 188 12.53 1.73 -10.65
CA VAL A 188 11.25 2.20 -10.07
C VAL A 188 11.38 3.67 -9.69
N TYR A 189 12.43 4.06 -8.95
CA TYR A 189 12.68 5.47 -8.61
C TYR A 189 12.87 6.35 -9.84
N ALA A 190 13.62 5.88 -10.85
CA ALA A 190 13.81 6.63 -12.09
C ALA A 190 12.48 6.88 -12.84
N CYS A 191 11.58 5.88 -12.87
CA CYS A 191 10.26 6.02 -13.50
C CYS A 191 9.37 7.04 -12.77
N GLY A 192 9.45 7.10 -11.45
CA GLY A 192 8.67 8.04 -10.64
C GLY A 192 9.18 9.47 -10.73
N GLY A 193 10.52 9.66 -10.74
CA GLY A 193 11.12 10.98 -10.84
C GLY A 193 10.88 11.65 -12.19
N ASN A 194 11.17 10.96 -13.29
CA ASN A 194 10.86 11.46 -14.64
C ASN A 194 10.70 10.31 -15.64
N LEU A 195 9.45 10.03 -15.99
CA LEU A 195 9.11 8.92 -16.89
C LEU A 195 9.71 9.07 -18.29
N GLN A 196 9.79 10.30 -18.80
CA GLN A 196 10.35 10.60 -20.12
C GLN A 196 11.88 10.39 -20.11
N ALA A 197 12.57 10.94 -19.11
CA ALA A 197 14.01 10.76 -18.95
C ALA A 197 14.39 9.29 -18.76
N ALA A 198 13.61 8.54 -17.97
CA ALA A 198 13.81 7.10 -17.78
C ALA A 198 13.69 6.34 -19.10
N ARG A 199 12.69 6.69 -19.94
CA ARG A 199 12.49 6.07 -21.26
C ARG A 199 13.64 6.36 -22.21
N VAL A 200 14.11 7.60 -22.27
CA VAL A 200 15.26 7.99 -23.13
C VAL A 200 16.55 7.31 -22.65
N SER A 201 16.68 7.07 -21.35
CA SER A 201 17.82 6.32 -20.77
C SER A 201 17.74 4.80 -21.01
N GLY A 202 16.77 4.32 -21.80
CA GLY A 202 16.66 2.89 -22.17
C GLY A 202 15.97 2.02 -21.12
N ILE A 203 15.31 2.63 -20.12
CA ILE A 203 14.53 1.86 -19.14
C ILE A 203 13.17 1.49 -19.78
N ASN A 204 12.81 0.21 -19.69
CA ASN A 204 11.47 -0.25 -20.07
C ASN A 204 10.44 0.20 -19.02
N THR A 205 9.97 1.43 -19.14
CA THR A 205 9.04 2.06 -18.20
C THR A 205 7.69 1.32 -18.14
N THR A 206 7.24 0.75 -19.27
CA THR A 206 6.01 -0.06 -19.32
C THR A 206 6.11 -1.28 -18.42
N ALA A 207 7.20 -2.06 -18.54
CA ALA A 207 7.40 -3.24 -17.70
C ALA A 207 7.54 -2.88 -16.21
N ILE A 208 8.22 -1.77 -15.88
CA ILE A 208 8.34 -1.30 -14.50
C ILE A 208 6.96 -0.94 -13.93
N ARG A 209 6.16 -0.14 -14.64
CA ARG A 209 4.81 0.23 -14.16
C ARG A 209 3.92 -0.99 -13.99
N ILE A 210 3.88 -1.92 -14.94
CA ILE A 210 3.10 -3.16 -14.79
C ILE A 210 3.55 -3.95 -13.56
N SER A 211 4.85 -4.11 -13.37
CA SER A 211 5.38 -4.90 -12.25
C SER A 211 5.12 -4.26 -10.88
N THR A 212 5.09 -2.93 -10.76
CA THR A 212 4.77 -2.26 -9.49
C THR A 212 3.31 -2.52 -9.08
N PHE A 213 2.35 -2.41 -10.01
CA PHE A 213 0.96 -2.80 -9.73
C PHE A 213 0.80 -4.29 -9.46
N ALA A 214 1.56 -5.14 -10.17
CA ALA A 214 1.55 -6.59 -9.94
C ALA A 214 2.05 -6.95 -8.53
N ILE A 215 3.11 -6.31 -8.04
CA ILE A 215 3.63 -6.48 -6.67
C ILE A 215 2.59 -6.01 -5.65
N ALA A 216 1.97 -4.85 -5.86
CA ALA A 216 0.92 -4.34 -4.97
C ALA A 216 -0.26 -5.33 -4.90
N GLY A 217 -0.72 -5.83 -6.04
CA GLY A 217 -1.77 -6.85 -6.11
C GLY A 217 -1.39 -8.16 -5.43
N LEU A 218 -0.15 -8.63 -5.61
CA LEU A 218 0.36 -9.84 -4.94
C LEU A 218 0.35 -9.69 -3.42
N LEU A 219 0.82 -8.55 -2.89
CA LEU A 219 0.78 -8.27 -1.46
C LEU A 219 -0.64 -8.05 -0.94
N ALA A 220 -1.55 -7.46 -1.75
CA ALA A 220 -2.97 -7.40 -1.43
C ALA A 220 -3.59 -8.82 -1.34
N GLY A 221 -3.18 -9.75 -2.20
CA GLY A 221 -3.56 -11.16 -2.13
C GLY A 221 -3.10 -11.83 -0.82
N LEU A 222 -1.86 -11.59 -0.41
CA LEU A 222 -1.35 -12.04 0.89
C LEU A 222 -2.17 -11.44 2.05
N CYS A 223 -2.47 -10.13 1.99
CA CYS A 223 -3.33 -9.47 2.99
C CYS A 223 -4.72 -10.10 3.07
N GLY A 224 -5.35 -10.44 1.95
CA GLY A 224 -6.66 -11.12 1.90
C GLY A 224 -6.64 -12.47 2.60
N PHE A 225 -5.60 -13.28 2.36
CA PHE A 225 -5.40 -14.54 3.07
C PHE A 225 -5.22 -14.32 4.58
N LEU A 226 -4.32 -13.43 5.00
CA LEU A 226 -4.03 -13.16 6.41
C LEU A 226 -5.24 -12.55 7.15
N MET A 227 -5.97 -11.64 6.49
CA MET A 227 -7.17 -11.03 7.04
C MET A 227 -8.28 -12.04 7.27
N THR A 228 -8.52 -12.93 6.31
CA THR A 228 -9.49 -14.01 6.43
C THR A 228 -9.16 -14.95 7.58
N SER A 229 -7.88 -15.32 7.75
CA SER A 229 -7.43 -16.09 8.92
C SER A 229 -7.71 -15.36 10.23
N ARG A 230 -7.43 -14.05 10.29
CA ARG A 230 -7.60 -13.23 11.50
C ARG A 230 -9.06 -13.06 11.89
N VAL A 231 -9.92 -12.75 10.92
CA VAL A 231 -11.36 -12.51 11.16
C VAL A 231 -12.14 -13.81 11.19
N THR A 232 -11.54 -14.92 10.75
CA THR A 232 -12.11 -16.28 10.68
C THR A 232 -13.28 -16.44 9.70
N ILE A 233 -13.50 -15.41 8.86
CA ILE A 233 -14.53 -15.40 7.82
C ILE A 233 -13.98 -14.66 6.59
N GLY A 234 -14.40 -15.07 5.39
CA GLY A 234 -14.22 -14.29 4.17
C GLY A 234 -15.37 -13.32 4.00
N GLN A 235 -15.12 -12.02 4.08
CA GLN A 235 -16.14 -10.98 3.98
C GLN A 235 -16.01 -10.20 2.67
N PRO A 236 -17.07 -10.13 1.82
CA PRO A 236 -16.99 -9.43 0.54
C PRO A 236 -16.85 -7.91 0.66
N THR A 237 -17.27 -7.32 1.80
CA THR A 237 -17.11 -5.90 2.14
C THR A 237 -15.87 -5.64 3.00
N ALA A 238 -14.96 -6.62 3.12
CA ALA A 238 -13.72 -6.43 3.87
C ALA A 238 -12.83 -5.34 3.25
N ALA A 239 -11.96 -4.78 4.09
CA ALA A 239 -10.93 -3.83 3.68
C ALA A 239 -11.48 -2.60 2.91
N GLU A 240 -12.71 -2.17 3.19
CA GLU A 240 -13.20 -0.86 2.72
C GLU A 240 -12.33 0.24 3.34
N SER A 241 -11.90 1.20 2.50
CA SER A 241 -11.03 2.33 2.85
C SER A 241 -9.58 1.97 3.20
N TYR A 242 -9.13 0.72 3.07
CA TYR A 242 -7.73 0.34 3.31
C TYR A 242 -6.76 0.98 2.29
N GLU A 243 -7.25 1.31 1.09
CA GLU A 243 -6.52 2.12 0.12
C GLU A 243 -6.15 3.49 0.69
N MET A 244 -7.06 4.13 1.44
CA MET A 244 -6.80 5.42 2.11
C MET A 244 -5.77 5.28 3.24
N ASP A 245 -5.87 4.21 4.04
CA ASP A 245 -4.89 3.92 5.09
C ASP A 245 -3.49 3.73 4.50
N ALA A 246 -3.38 2.99 3.38
CA ALA A 246 -2.12 2.74 2.71
C ALA A 246 -1.51 4.01 2.09
N ILE A 247 -2.34 4.89 1.51
CA ILE A 247 -1.90 6.19 0.98
C ILE A 247 -1.45 7.10 2.12
N THR A 248 -2.22 7.14 3.23
CA THR A 248 -1.91 8.00 4.38
C THR A 248 -0.58 7.61 5.02
N ALA A 249 -0.22 6.34 5.02
CA ALA A 249 1.07 5.87 5.52
C ALA A 249 2.27 6.49 4.77
N HIS A 250 2.07 6.94 3.51
CA HIS A 250 3.09 7.60 2.68
C HIS A 250 2.85 9.10 2.50
N ALA A 251 1.77 9.64 3.08
CA ALA A 251 1.39 11.04 2.90
C ALA A 251 2.45 12.01 3.45
N SER A 252 3.21 11.63 4.47
CA SER A 252 4.31 12.43 5.00
C SER A 252 5.45 12.59 4.00
N GLU A 253 5.84 11.52 3.31
CA GLU A 253 6.86 11.57 2.25
C GLU A 253 6.40 12.40 1.06
N LEU A 254 5.12 12.27 0.66
CA LEU A 254 4.54 13.08 -0.41
C LEU A 254 4.44 14.56 -0.03
N ALA A 255 4.15 14.86 1.24
CA ALA A 255 4.11 16.23 1.74
C ALA A 255 5.52 16.86 1.80
N GLU A 256 6.55 16.10 2.18
CA GLU A 256 7.93 16.56 2.15
C GLU A 256 8.39 16.86 0.72
N LEU A 257 8.09 15.98 -0.24
CA LEU A 257 8.40 16.21 -1.67
C LEU A 257 7.67 17.45 -2.22
N ALA A 258 6.41 17.67 -1.86
CA ALA A 258 5.63 18.83 -2.27
C ALA A 258 6.20 20.14 -1.65
N VAL A 259 6.69 20.08 -0.41
CA VAL A 259 7.33 21.25 0.25
C VAL A 259 8.67 21.55 -0.41
N GLU A 260 9.45 20.54 -0.77
CA GLU A 260 10.74 20.71 -1.46
C GLU A 260 10.53 21.31 -2.87
N GLU A 261 9.51 20.86 -3.61
CA GLU A 261 9.12 21.44 -4.90
C GLU A 261 8.69 22.90 -4.77
N ASP A 262 7.91 23.25 -3.73
CA ASP A 262 7.46 24.63 -3.47
C ASP A 262 8.65 25.53 -3.04
N GLU A 263 9.62 24.99 -2.32
CA GLU A 263 10.85 25.69 -1.92
C GLU A 263 11.77 25.92 -3.12
N ILE A 264 11.89 24.97 -4.03
CA ILE A 264 12.60 25.10 -5.30
C ILE A 264 11.91 26.18 -6.16
N LEU A 265 10.60 26.14 -6.32
CA LEU A 265 9.83 27.14 -7.07
C LEU A 265 9.93 28.55 -6.46
N ARG A 266 10.00 28.66 -5.12
CA ARG A 266 10.20 29.93 -4.43
C ARG A 266 11.64 30.47 -4.58
N THR A 267 12.62 29.58 -4.62
CA THR A 267 14.04 29.94 -4.73
C THR A 267 14.43 30.30 -6.16
N CYS A 268 13.90 29.57 -7.15
CA CYS A 268 14.14 29.81 -8.56
C CYS A 268 13.18 30.86 -9.18
N GLY A 269 12.13 31.25 -8.46
CA GLY A 269 11.08 32.15 -8.97
C GLY A 269 10.15 31.48 -9.98
N PRO A 270 9.01 32.11 -10.30
CA PRO A 270 8.12 31.60 -11.34
C PRO A 270 8.83 31.67 -12.70
N LEU A 271 8.80 30.58 -13.45
CA LEU A 271 9.32 30.49 -14.83
C LEU A 271 8.88 31.72 -15.62
N THR A 272 9.85 32.50 -16.10
CA THR A 272 9.58 33.67 -16.94
C THR A 272 8.96 33.23 -18.27
N ALA A 273 8.37 34.18 -19.00
CA ALA A 273 7.84 33.87 -20.33
C ALA A 273 8.95 33.37 -21.28
N GLU A 274 10.19 33.84 -21.08
CA GLU A 274 11.38 33.42 -21.83
C GLU A 274 11.78 31.97 -21.50
N ASP A 275 11.75 31.59 -20.22
CA ASP A 275 12.03 30.21 -19.76
C ASP A 275 11.02 29.21 -20.35
N ARG A 276 9.74 29.60 -20.41
CA ARG A 276 8.68 28.77 -21.02
C ARG A 276 8.88 28.60 -22.53
N VAL A 277 9.30 29.66 -23.22
CA VAL A 277 9.61 29.62 -24.65
C VAL A 277 10.87 28.79 -24.90
N PHE A 278 11.89 28.92 -24.05
CA PHE A 278 13.11 28.13 -24.12
C PHE A 278 12.84 26.64 -23.92
N LEU A 279 12.09 26.26 -22.87
CA LEU A 279 11.69 24.88 -22.60
C LEU A 279 10.83 24.28 -23.74
N ALA A 280 9.95 25.10 -24.34
CA ALA A 280 9.16 24.65 -25.50
C ALA A 280 10.01 24.41 -26.77
N ARG A 281 11.14 25.13 -26.91
CA ARG A 281 12.06 24.95 -28.04
C ARG A 281 13.13 23.86 -27.82
N HIS A 282 13.42 23.53 -26.55
CA HIS A 282 14.46 22.57 -26.18
C HIS A 282 13.93 21.56 -25.16
N PRO A 283 12.97 20.70 -25.53
CA PRO A 283 12.37 19.74 -24.61
C PRO A 283 13.38 18.69 -24.08
N GLU A 284 14.61 18.68 -24.60
CA GLU A 284 15.62 17.66 -24.30
C GLU A 284 16.68 18.13 -23.27
N ARG A 285 16.60 19.34 -22.72
CA ARG A 285 17.58 19.83 -21.75
C ARG A 285 16.94 20.09 -20.40
N PRO A 286 17.25 19.27 -19.37
CA PRO A 286 16.97 19.68 -18.00
C PRO A 286 17.88 20.86 -17.65
N HIS A 287 17.31 21.95 -17.16
CA HIS A 287 18.10 23.03 -16.54
C HIS A 287 18.69 22.49 -15.23
N ILE A 288 19.98 22.30 -15.24
CA ILE A 288 20.81 22.24 -14.02
C ILE A 288 21.81 23.41 -14.23
N ASP A 289 21.58 24.48 -13.53
CA ASP A 289 22.59 25.44 -13.12
C ASP A 289 22.36 25.75 -11.65
#